data_b57c07d9ddb1ab6dcb2e67ab57704c3b
#
_entry.id   b57c07d9ddb1ab6dcb2e67ab57704c3b
#
_cell.length_a   1.000
_cell.length_b   1.000
_cell.length_c   1.000
_cell.angle_alpha   90.00
_cell.angle_beta   90.00
_cell.angle_gamma   90.00
#
_symmetry.space_group_name_H-M   'P 1'
#
loop_
_entity.id
_entity.type
_entity.pdbx_description
1 polymer ?
#
loop_
_entity_poly.entity_id
_entity_poly.type
_entity_poly.pdbx_seq_one_letter_code
_entity_poly.pdbx_strand_id
1 'polypeptide(L)'
;LIGCEAAGLGVDNPKNAATIANGTLGIFHGMKSYFCQDKYGQIAPVYSISAGLDYPGIGPEHANLSDTGRAKYVPVTDEEAVNAFEYLSRTEGIIPAIESAHAVAHCIKLAPTMSKDSIIVVNLSGRGDKDVAAIARYRGENIYE
;
A
#
# COMPACT_ATOMS: atom_id res chain seq x y z
N LEU A 1 -10.58 -7.36 9.54
CA LEU A 1 -9.24 -6.92 9.16
C LEU A 1 -9.26 -6.33 7.75
N ILE A 2 -8.47 -5.27 7.54
CA ILE A 2 -8.29 -4.66 6.22
C ILE A 2 -6.80 -4.51 5.96
N GLY A 3 -6.33 -5.08 4.85
CA GLY A 3 -4.99 -4.86 4.31
C GLY A 3 -5.03 -3.81 3.20
N CYS A 4 -4.06 -2.91 3.17
CA CYS A 4 -3.96 -1.90 2.13
C CYS A 4 -2.81 -2.24 1.20
N GLU A 5 -3.08 -2.33 -0.10
CA GLU A 5 -2.09 -2.64 -1.14
C GLU A 5 -1.69 -1.38 -1.91
N ALA A 6 -0.46 -1.36 -2.40
CA ALA A 6 0.05 -0.25 -3.20
C ALA A 6 -0.48 -0.31 -4.64
N ALA A 7 -1.46 0.52 -4.96
CA ALA A 7 -1.99 0.63 -6.30
C ALA A 7 -1.17 1.59 -7.22
N GLY A 8 -0.06 2.15 -6.75
CA GLY A 8 0.80 3.00 -7.56
C GLY A 8 0.01 4.11 -8.27
N LEU A 9 0.00 4.08 -9.60
CA LEU A 9 -0.76 5.02 -10.42
C LEU A 9 -2.20 4.56 -10.71
N GLY A 10 -2.69 3.52 -10.03
CA GLY A 10 -4.02 2.94 -10.17
C GLY A 10 -3.98 1.47 -10.56
N VAL A 11 -4.99 0.69 -10.15
CA VAL A 11 -5.04 -0.77 -10.38
C VAL A 11 -5.07 -1.16 -11.87
N ASP A 12 -5.65 -0.31 -12.71
CA ASP A 12 -5.71 -0.51 -14.17
C ASP A 12 -4.44 -0.01 -14.89
N ASN A 13 -3.51 0.61 -14.15
CA ASN A 13 -2.25 1.09 -14.69
C ASN A 13 -1.16 0.01 -14.50
N PRO A 14 -0.29 -0.24 -15.50
CA PRO A 14 0.80 -1.22 -15.32
C PRO A 14 1.78 -0.83 -14.21
N LYS A 15 1.83 0.44 -13.82
CA LYS A 15 2.61 0.92 -12.67
C LYS A 15 1.81 0.81 -11.37
N ASN A 16 1.64 -0.40 -10.87
CA ASN A 16 1.05 -0.71 -9.56
C ASN A 16 1.71 -1.97 -8.98
N ALA A 17 1.51 -2.22 -7.70
CA ALA A 17 2.00 -3.39 -6.97
C ALA A 17 0.88 -4.07 -6.16
N ALA A 18 -0.39 -3.83 -6.51
CA ALA A 18 -1.56 -4.39 -5.83
C ALA A 18 -1.73 -5.87 -6.20
N THR A 19 -1.07 -6.75 -5.47
CA THR A 19 -0.95 -8.18 -5.81
C THR A 19 -2.24 -8.95 -5.59
N ILE A 20 -3.03 -8.66 -4.54
CA ILE A 20 -4.33 -9.33 -4.36
C ILE A 20 -5.31 -8.88 -5.46
N ALA A 21 -5.26 -7.61 -5.87
CA ALA A 21 -6.13 -7.10 -6.93
C ALA A 21 -5.77 -7.64 -8.32
N ASN A 22 -4.49 -7.72 -8.66
CA ASN A 22 -4.01 -7.95 -10.03
C ASN A 22 -3.13 -9.20 -10.20
N GLY A 23 -2.65 -9.78 -9.11
CA GLY A 23 -1.80 -10.97 -9.15
C GLY A 23 -2.59 -12.25 -9.44
N THR A 24 -1.86 -13.28 -9.80
CA THR A 24 -2.40 -14.61 -10.02
C THR A 24 -1.61 -15.65 -9.23
N LEU A 25 -2.23 -16.81 -8.99
CA LEU A 25 -1.62 -17.89 -8.21
C LEU A 25 -0.43 -18.49 -8.95
N GLY A 26 0.66 -18.71 -8.23
CA GLY A 26 1.86 -19.37 -8.77
C GLY A 26 2.89 -19.71 -7.71
N ILE A 27 4.08 -20.10 -8.15
CA ILE A 27 5.23 -20.37 -7.28
C ILE A 27 6.18 -19.17 -7.41
N PHE A 28 6.42 -18.52 -6.28
CA PHE A 28 7.23 -17.32 -6.20
C PHE A 28 8.18 -17.41 -4.99
N HIS A 29 9.48 -17.26 -5.21
CA HIS A 29 10.50 -17.45 -4.17
C HIS A 29 10.36 -18.79 -3.39
N GLY A 30 10.00 -19.88 -4.10
CA GLY A 30 9.83 -21.20 -3.49
C GLY A 30 8.54 -21.39 -2.67
N MET A 31 7.62 -20.44 -2.69
CA MET A 31 6.33 -20.51 -2.01
C MET A 31 5.17 -20.42 -3.00
N LYS A 32 4.07 -21.09 -2.69
CA LYS A 32 2.81 -20.95 -3.41
C LYS A 32 2.05 -19.73 -2.85
N SER A 33 1.86 -18.72 -3.69
CA SER A 33 1.18 -17.48 -3.30
C SER A 33 0.65 -16.74 -4.53
N TYR A 34 0.10 -15.54 -4.33
CA TYR A 34 -0.21 -14.62 -5.42
C TYR A 34 0.99 -13.74 -5.73
N PHE A 35 1.23 -13.49 -7.02
CA PHE A 35 2.20 -12.51 -7.48
C PHE A 35 1.81 -11.93 -8.84
N CYS A 36 2.31 -10.75 -9.16
CA CYS A 36 2.12 -10.10 -10.44
C CYS A 36 2.97 -10.82 -11.49
N GLN A 37 2.33 -11.44 -12.47
CA GLN A 37 2.99 -12.21 -13.52
C GLN A 37 2.35 -11.94 -14.88
N ASP A 38 3.15 -12.10 -15.91
CA ASP A 38 2.69 -12.02 -17.29
C ASP A 38 2.00 -13.33 -17.75
N LYS A 39 1.53 -13.34 -18.98
CA LYS A 39 0.87 -14.51 -19.58
C LYS A 39 1.77 -15.76 -19.72
N TYR A 40 3.07 -15.61 -19.53
CA TYR A 40 4.04 -16.70 -19.58
C TYR A 40 4.50 -17.16 -18.18
N GLY A 41 3.93 -16.58 -17.13
CA GLY A 41 4.30 -16.88 -15.75
C GLY A 41 5.58 -16.22 -15.29
N GLN A 42 6.09 -15.22 -16.03
CA GLN A 42 7.25 -14.44 -15.61
C GLN A 42 6.81 -13.31 -14.69
N ILE A 43 7.66 -12.93 -13.74
CA ILE A 43 7.40 -11.80 -12.84
C ILE A 43 7.17 -10.54 -13.67
N ALA A 44 6.01 -9.91 -13.51
CA ALA A 44 5.71 -8.64 -14.14
C ALA A 44 6.40 -7.49 -13.38
N PRO A 45 6.87 -6.44 -14.07
CA PRO A 45 7.32 -5.23 -13.41
C PRO A 45 6.17 -4.61 -12.62
N VAL A 46 6.47 -4.13 -11.42
CA VAL A 46 5.53 -3.41 -10.56
C VAL A 46 6.07 -2.02 -10.23
N TYR A 47 5.27 -1.22 -9.56
CA TYR A 47 5.67 0.11 -9.15
C TYR A 47 4.87 0.59 -7.93
N SER A 48 5.57 1.17 -6.97
CA SER A 48 5.03 1.97 -5.88
C SER A 48 6.03 3.05 -5.47
N ILE A 49 5.53 4.20 -5.02
CA ILE A 49 6.34 5.21 -4.35
C ILE A 49 6.95 4.69 -3.04
N SER A 50 6.30 3.73 -2.41
CA SER A 50 6.77 3.06 -1.20
C SER A 50 7.74 1.95 -1.56
N ALA A 51 9.02 2.12 -1.19
CA ALA A 51 10.05 1.12 -1.45
C ALA A 51 9.74 -0.25 -0.84
N GLY A 52 9.09 -0.28 0.33
CA GLY A 52 8.70 -1.52 1.01
C GLY A 52 7.52 -2.24 0.35
N LEU A 53 6.70 -1.53 -0.42
CA LEU A 53 5.55 -2.08 -1.14
C LEU A 53 5.79 -2.24 -2.66
N ASP A 54 6.92 -1.76 -3.17
CA ASP A 54 7.34 -1.95 -4.56
C ASP A 54 7.87 -3.38 -4.77
N TYR A 55 6.96 -4.34 -4.69
CA TYR A 55 7.26 -5.77 -4.69
C TYR A 55 6.14 -6.54 -5.39
N PRO A 56 6.47 -7.49 -6.29
CA PRO A 56 5.49 -8.13 -7.16
C PRO A 56 4.70 -9.28 -6.54
N GLY A 57 4.81 -9.54 -5.26
CA GLY A 57 4.16 -10.67 -4.62
C GLY A 57 3.77 -10.43 -3.16
N ILE A 58 3.05 -11.38 -2.59
CA ILE A 58 2.65 -11.37 -1.16
C ILE A 58 3.04 -12.68 -0.49
N GLY A 59 3.17 -12.63 0.84
CA GLY A 59 3.35 -13.82 1.65
C GLY A 59 2.13 -14.75 1.59
N PRO A 60 2.32 -16.08 1.71
CA PRO A 60 1.22 -17.04 1.66
C PRO A 60 0.20 -16.87 2.78
N GLU A 61 0.58 -16.28 3.91
CA GLU A 61 -0.35 -15.95 4.99
C GLU A 61 -1.37 -14.90 4.54
N HIS A 62 -0.94 -13.81 3.88
CA HIS A 62 -1.85 -12.82 3.31
C HIS A 62 -2.74 -13.41 2.22
N ALA A 63 -2.20 -14.28 1.37
CA ALA A 63 -2.98 -15.01 0.38
C ALA A 63 -4.09 -15.82 1.04
N ASN A 64 -3.77 -16.59 2.09
CA ASN A 64 -4.74 -17.39 2.84
C ASN A 64 -5.79 -16.52 3.56
N LEU A 65 -5.39 -15.38 4.14
CA LEU A 65 -6.33 -14.46 4.79
C LEU A 65 -7.32 -13.85 3.78
N SER A 66 -6.87 -13.60 2.56
CA SER A 66 -7.72 -13.16 1.46
C SER A 66 -8.68 -14.27 1.01
N ASP A 67 -8.16 -15.46 0.70
CA ASP A 67 -8.93 -16.59 0.19
C ASP A 67 -10.01 -17.06 1.17
N THR A 68 -9.72 -17.02 2.46
CA THR A 68 -10.67 -17.39 3.53
C THR A 68 -11.65 -16.26 3.87
N GLY A 69 -11.50 -15.06 3.29
CA GLY A 69 -12.31 -13.89 3.61
C GLY A 69 -12.07 -13.34 5.02
N ARG A 70 -11.00 -13.77 5.71
CA ARG A 70 -10.64 -13.28 7.05
C ARG A 70 -10.15 -11.84 7.03
N ALA A 71 -9.49 -11.43 5.96
CA ALA A 71 -9.08 -10.06 5.71
C ALA A 71 -9.56 -9.60 4.33
N LYS A 72 -10.02 -8.35 4.25
CA LYS A 72 -10.31 -7.67 2.99
C LYS A 72 -9.06 -6.87 2.57
N TYR A 73 -8.71 -6.93 1.30
CA TYR A 73 -7.62 -6.14 0.76
C TYR A 73 -8.16 -5.02 -0.13
N VAL A 74 -7.57 -3.84 -0.01
CA VAL A 74 -8.02 -2.64 -0.73
C VAL A 74 -6.83 -1.93 -1.37
N PRO A 75 -6.94 -1.53 -2.64
CA PRO A 75 -5.89 -0.77 -3.31
C PRO A 75 -5.90 0.69 -2.85
N VAL A 76 -4.69 1.26 -2.68
CA VAL A 76 -4.45 2.67 -2.35
C VAL A 76 -3.39 3.21 -3.30
N THR A 77 -3.67 4.33 -3.96
CA THR A 77 -2.74 4.95 -4.90
C THR A 77 -1.63 5.71 -4.20
N ASP A 78 -0.53 5.98 -4.93
CA ASP A 78 0.58 6.79 -4.43
C ASP A 78 0.11 8.18 -3.99
N GLU A 79 -0.76 8.82 -4.78
CA GLU A 79 -1.31 10.13 -4.43
C GLU A 79 -2.08 10.11 -3.11
N GLU A 80 -2.91 9.09 -2.91
CA GLU A 80 -3.66 8.92 -1.66
C GLU A 80 -2.74 8.68 -0.46
N ALA A 81 -1.71 7.86 -0.64
CA ALA A 81 -0.72 7.58 0.39
C ALA A 81 0.10 8.84 0.74
N VAL A 82 0.54 9.62 -0.25
CA VAL A 82 1.26 10.88 -0.04
C VAL A 82 0.38 11.91 0.68
N ASN A 83 -0.87 12.07 0.25
CA ASN A 83 -1.82 12.97 0.91
C ASN A 83 -2.05 12.58 2.38
N ALA A 84 -2.17 11.27 2.65
CA ALA A 84 -2.34 10.77 4.01
C ALA A 84 -1.09 10.93 4.87
N PHE A 85 0.10 10.75 4.30
CA PHE A 85 1.38 11.02 4.95
C PHE A 85 1.45 12.48 5.44
N GLU A 86 1.16 13.43 4.54
CA GLU A 86 1.16 14.86 4.86
C GLU A 86 0.05 15.22 5.86
N TYR A 87 -1.14 14.65 5.69
CA TYR A 87 -2.28 14.89 6.58
C TYR A 87 -1.95 14.49 8.01
N LEU A 88 -1.48 13.26 8.24
CA LEU A 88 -1.13 12.78 9.57
C LEU A 88 0.00 13.60 10.19
N SER A 89 1.00 13.97 9.38
CA SER A 89 2.12 14.80 9.84
C SER A 89 1.66 16.18 10.33
N ARG A 90 0.69 16.79 9.65
CA ARG A 90 0.18 18.11 10.01
C ARG A 90 -0.81 18.09 11.18
N THR A 91 -1.64 17.05 11.28
CA THR A 91 -2.72 16.98 12.29
C THR A 91 -2.24 16.39 13.60
N GLU A 92 -1.37 15.39 13.57
CA GLU A 92 -0.94 14.63 14.74
C GLU A 92 0.55 14.82 15.07
N GLY A 93 1.33 15.49 14.20
CA GLY A 93 2.77 15.61 14.36
C GLY A 93 3.53 14.27 14.21
N ILE A 94 2.87 13.28 13.58
CA ILE A 94 3.44 11.96 13.32
C ILE A 94 3.83 11.87 11.87
N ILE A 95 5.12 11.62 11.59
CA ILE A 95 5.60 11.33 10.23
C ILE A 95 5.55 9.81 10.03
N PRO A 96 4.53 9.26 9.36
CA PRO A 96 4.43 7.82 9.16
C PRO A 96 5.40 7.34 8.09
N ALA A 97 5.77 6.07 8.10
CA ALA A 97 6.36 5.46 6.90
C ALA A 97 5.33 5.51 5.74
N ILE A 98 5.80 5.65 4.49
CA ILE A 98 4.88 5.66 3.32
C ILE A 98 4.06 4.36 3.27
N GLU A 99 4.65 3.23 3.65
CA GLU A 99 3.98 1.95 3.79
C GLU A 99 2.72 2.09 4.66
N SER A 100 2.87 2.64 5.85
CA SER A 100 1.77 2.81 6.81
C SER A 100 0.79 3.92 6.40
N ALA A 101 1.23 4.90 5.61
CA ALA A 101 0.38 5.96 5.09
C ALA A 101 -0.73 5.40 4.18
N HIS A 102 -0.55 4.23 3.54
CA HIS A 102 -1.60 3.54 2.80
C HIS A 102 -2.78 3.18 3.71
N ALA A 103 -2.51 2.68 4.92
CA ALA A 103 -3.56 2.37 5.88
C ALA A 103 -4.28 3.63 6.38
N VAL A 104 -3.55 4.73 6.60
CA VAL A 104 -4.14 6.03 6.96
C VAL A 104 -5.03 6.57 5.83
N ALA A 105 -4.58 6.46 4.57
CA ALA A 105 -5.37 6.87 3.41
C ALA A 105 -6.71 6.13 3.33
N HIS A 106 -6.69 4.82 3.52
CA HIS A 106 -7.93 4.06 3.56
C HIS A 106 -8.80 4.42 4.77
N CYS A 107 -8.20 4.66 5.94
CA CYS A 107 -8.93 5.11 7.12
C CYS A 107 -9.67 6.42 6.88
N ILE A 108 -9.05 7.40 6.22
CA ILE A 108 -9.68 8.68 5.85
C ILE A 108 -10.92 8.46 4.97
N LYS A 109 -10.88 7.50 4.05
CA LYS A 109 -12.04 7.14 3.20
C LYS A 109 -13.12 6.37 3.97
N LEU A 110 -12.71 5.48 4.84
CA LEU A 110 -13.62 4.57 5.56
C LEU A 110 -14.38 5.28 6.69
N ALA A 111 -13.70 6.10 7.48
CA ALA A 111 -14.26 6.71 8.69
C ALA A 111 -15.58 7.46 8.47
N PRO A 112 -15.76 8.27 7.41
CA PRO A 112 -17.03 8.95 7.15
C PRO A 112 -18.21 8.02 6.87
N THR A 113 -17.95 6.76 6.52
CA THR A 113 -18.99 5.76 6.21
C THR A 113 -19.43 4.96 7.42
N MET A 114 -18.75 5.13 8.54
CA MET A 114 -18.98 4.37 9.77
C MET A 114 -19.84 5.17 10.77
N SER A 115 -20.43 4.48 11.73
CA SER A 115 -21.13 5.14 12.83
C SER A 115 -20.15 5.91 13.73
N LYS A 116 -20.63 6.94 14.41
CA LYS A 116 -19.81 7.78 15.31
C LYS A 116 -19.21 7.01 16.49
N ASP A 117 -19.83 5.89 16.88
CA ASP A 117 -19.37 5.04 17.97
C ASP A 117 -18.41 3.95 17.52
N SER A 118 -18.07 3.91 16.23
CA SER A 118 -17.13 2.93 15.69
C SER A 118 -15.71 3.24 16.11
N ILE A 119 -14.92 2.20 16.33
CA ILE A 119 -13.49 2.30 16.65
C ILE A 119 -12.71 1.75 15.46
N ILE A 120 -11.78 2.56 14.93
CA ILE A 120 -10.82 2.16 13.89
C ILE A 120 -9.43 2.12 14.52
N VAL A 121 -8.76 0.99 14.39
CA VAL A 121 -7.36 0.85 14.82
C VAL A 121 -6.49 0.76 13.57
N VAL A 122 -5.58 1.73 13.41
CA VAL A 122 -4.61 1.76 12.30
C VAL A 122 -3.24 1.39 12.84
N ASN A 123 -2.62 0.35 12.26
CA ASN A 123 -1.26 -0.02 12.60
C ASN A 123 -0.26 0.87 11.86
N LEU A 124 0.43 1.73 12.59
CA LEU A 124 1.52 2.56 12.09
C LEU A 124 2.86 1.91 12.44
N SER A 125 3.33 1.02 11.59
CA SER A 125 4.65 0.41 11.72
C SER A 125 5.71 1.25 11.00
N GLY A 126 6.95 1.20 11.50
CA GLY A 126 8.06 1.94 10.92
C GLY A 126 8.04 3.45 11.24
N ARG A 127 8.85 4.19 10.50
CA ARG A 127 9.04 5.64 10.66
C ARG A 127 9.19 6.31 9.30
N GLY A 128 8.75 7.56 9.16
CA GLY A 128 8.68 8.27 7.90
C GLY A 128 9.80 9.27 7.63
N ASP A 129 10.72 9.50 8.56
CA ASP A 129 11.86 10.39 8.35
C ASP A 129 12.74 9.96 7.16
N LYS A 130 12.84 8.67 6.90
CA LYS A 130 13.50 8.10 5.71
C LYS A 130 12.80 8.46 4.38
N ASP A 131 11.52 8.81 4.42
CA ASP A 131 10.65 8.99 3.25
C ASP A 131 10.45 10.46 2.87
N VAL A 132 10.85 11.41 3.72
CA VAL A 132 10.62 12.85 3.52
C VAL A 132 11.16 13.33 2.19
N ALA A 133 12.36 12.90 1.80
CA ALA A 133 12.96 13.25 0.52
C ALA A 133 12.20 12.67 -0.69
N ALA A 134 11.64 11.47 -0.55
CA ALA A 134 10.82 10.87 -1.61
C ALA A 134 9.50 11.63 -1.78
N ILE A 135 8.87 12.03 -0.67
CA ILE A 135 7.65 12.85 -0.69
C ILE A 135 7.92 14.23 -1.32
N ALA A 136 9.02 14.90 -0.93
CA ALA A 136 9.41 16.19 -1.50
C ALA A 136 9.59 16.08 -3.03
N ARG A 137 10.34 15.09 -3.49
CA ARG A 137 10.51 14.83 -4.94
C ARG A 137 9.18 14.55 -5.65
N TYR A 138 8.29 13.80 -5.01
CA TYR A 138 6.96 13.53 -5.57
C TYR A 138 6.15 14.82 -5.75
N ARG A 139 6.31 15.78 -4.82
CA ARG A 139 5.70 17.13 -4.90
C ARG A 139 6.45 18.10 -5.81
N GLY A 140 7.56 17.69 -6.42
CA GLY A 140 8.39 18.54 -7.26
C GLY A 140 9.32 19.47 -6.49
N GLU A 141 9.55 19.17 -5.20
CA GLU A 141 10.44 19.94 -4.33
C GLU A 141 11.79 19.22 -4.17
N ASN A 142 12.86 20.00 -4.02
CA ASN A 142 14.18 19.47 -3.69
C ASN A 142 14.62 20.04 -2.33
N ILE A 143 14.76 19.17 -1.33
CA ILE A 143 15.10 19.57 0.04
C ILE A 143 16.58 19.45 0.37
N TYR A 144 17.41 19.06 -0.61
CA TYR A 144 18.85 18.82 -0.43
C TYR A 144 19.73 19.74 -1.30
N GLU A 145 19.19 20.83 -1.82
CA GLU A 145 19.93 21.88 -2.50
C GLU A 145 20.09 23.11 -1.59
#